data_c15b09ef8070ab52fb82ffad30ee2253
#
_entry.id   c15b09ef8070ab52fb82ffad30ee2253
#
_cell.length_a   1.000
_cell.length_b   1.000
_cell.length_c   1.000
_cell.angle_alpha   90.00
_cell.angle_beta   90.00
_cell.angle_gamma   90.00
#
_symmetry.space_group_name_H-M   'P 1'
#
loop_
_entity.id
_entity.type
_entity.pdbx_description
1 polymer ?
#
loop_
_entity_poly.entity_id
_entity_poly.type
_entity_poly.pdbx_seq_one_letter_code
_entity_poly.pdbx_strand_id
1 'polypeptide(L)'
;MFERFLEKINYEKRSVSGVDDFFAELNGKSFLNGLYRIFRKDQIGKWTTIVEEAFPNYKGTIEVFGFDWMGQVFAMRKDTNTVLWFQPGTGDVLDIPDDFVEFHDTEIVDYPEDALVSRYFDDWFENNGHYILKHSECVGYKIPLYLNGEDDLNNLEVSDMEVYWGVMSPLISL
;
A
#
# COMPACT_ATOMS: atom_id res chain seq x y z
N MET A 1 -13.25 -6.13 -16.29
CA MET A 1 -12.03 -5.53 -15.72
C MET A 1 -11.72 -6.19 -14.40
N PHE A 2 -10.47 -6.24 -13.99
CA PHE A 2 -9.99 -6.82 -12.73
C PHE A 2 -10.24 -8.33 -12.54
N GLU A 3 -10.39 -9.09 -13.61
CA GLU A 3 -10.75 -10.52 -13.54
C GLU A 3 -9.66 -11.34 -12.87
N ARG A 4 -8.39 -11.10 -13.22
CA ARG A 4 -7.24 -11.84 -12.68
C ARG A 4 -6.99 -11.47 -11.21
N PHE A 5 -7.12 -10.20 -10.86
CA PHE A 5 -7.02 -9.75 -9.47
C PHE A 5 -8.13 -10.34 -8.61
N LEU A 6 -9.40 -10.28 -9.06
CA LEU A 6 -10.54 -10.85 -8.34
C LEU A 6 -10.39 -12.36 -8.14
N GLU A 7 -9.88 -13.09 -9.13
CA GLU A 7 -9.55 -14.49 -9.00
C GLU A 7 -8.45 -14.73 -7.95
N LYS A 8 -7.36 -13.97 -8.02
CA LYS A 8 -6.23 -14.07 -7.06
C LYS A 8 -6.67 -13.87 -5.61
N ILE A 9 -7.58 -12.95 -5.35
CA ILE A 9 -8.09 -12.66 -4.00
C ILE A 9 -9.29 -13.56 -3.60
N ASN A 10 -9.65 -14.54 -4.42
CA ASN A 10 -10.82 -15.43 -4.25
C ASN A 10 -12.13 -14.66 -4.04
N TYR A 11 -12.34 -13.60 -4.80
CA TYR A 11 -13.54 -12.78 -4.72
C TYR A 11 -14.67 -13.38 -5.57
N GLU A 12 -15.65 -13.99 -4.92
CA GLU A 12 -16.70 -14.84 -5.58
C GLU A 12 -17.67 -14.07 -6.48
N LYS A 13 -17.48 -12.79 -6.76
CA LYS A 13 -18.58 -12.02 -7.32
C LYS A 13 -18.22 -11.07 -8.46
N ARG A 14 -19.11 -11.14 -9.49
CA ARG A 14 -19.49 -10.13 -10.46
C ARG A 14 -18.35 -9.42 -11.21
N SER A 15 -18.59 -9.20 -12.47
CA SER A 15 -17.78 -8.29 -13.28
C SER A 15 -17.71 -6.90 -12.65
N VAL A 16 -16.55 -6.54 -12.16
CA VAL A 16 -16.22 -5.16 -11.81
C VAL A 16 -15.90 -4.45 -13.12
N SER A 17 -16.71 -3.45 -13.49
CA SER A 17 -16.72 -2.86 -14.84
C SER A 17 -15.81 -1.63 -14.97
N GLY A 18 -15.33 -1.09 -13.86
CA GLY A 18 -14.47 0.11 -13.86
C GLY A 18 -14.01 0.47 -12.45
N VAL A 19 -13.28 1.56 -12.34
CA VAL A 19 -12.69 2.05 -11.09
C VAL A 19 -13.75 2.37 -10.04
N ASP A 20 -14.85 3.00 -10.43
CA ASP A 20 -15.94 3.31 -9.50
C ASP A 20 -16.58 2.05 -8.92
N ASP A 21 -16.83 1.03 -9.75
CA ASP A 21 -17.34 -0.26 -9.31
C ASP A 21 -16.32 -0.99 -8.41
N PHE A 22 -15.04 -0.87 -8.72
CA PHE A 22 -13.97 -1.43 -7.90
C PHE A 22 -14.04 -0.88 -6.47
N PHE A 23 -14.09 0.43 -6.33
CA PHE A 23 -14.23 1.06 -5.01
C PHE A 23 -15.58 0.79 -4.34
N ALA A 24 -16.67 0.66 -5.11
CA ALA A 24 -17.96 0.30 -4.55
C ALA A 24 -17.97 -1.10 -3.93
N GLU A 25 -17.28 -2.05 -4.54
CA GLU A 25 -17.25 -3.46 -4.11
C GLU A 25 -16.13 -3.76 -3.11
N LEU A 26 -14.93 -3.16 -3.27
CA LEU A 26 -13.72 -3.52 -2.51
C LEU A 26 -13.31 -2.49 -1.44
N ASN A 27 -14.07 -1.43 -1.28
CA ASN A 27 -13.87 -0.35 -0.32
C ASN A 27 -13.58 -0.87 1.10
N GLY A 28 -12.43 -0.51 1.64
CA GLY A 28 -12.00 -0.85 2.99
C GLY A 28 -11.70 -2.33 3.22
N LYS A 29 -11.49 -3.12 2.17
CA LYS A 29 -11.19 -4.55 2.29
C LYS A 29 -9.70 -4.82 2.40
N SER A 30 -9.39 -5.89 3.13
CA SER A 30 -8.05 -6.49 3.24
C SER A 30 -8.02 -7.81 2.47
N PHE A 31 -6.91 -8.07 1.78
CA PHE A 31 -6.70 -9.26 0.97
C PHE A 31 -5.39 -9.95 1.37
N LEU A 32 -5.33 -11.27 1.10
CA LEU A 32 -4.11 -12.07 1.28
C LEU A 32 -3.52 -11.90 2.69
N ASN A 33 -4.35 -12.06 3.72
CA ASN A 33 -3.99 -11.94 5.15
C ASN A 33 -3.47 -10.53 5.56
N GLY A 34 -3.81 -9.49 4.80
CA GLY A 34 -3.36 -8.12 5.04
C GLY A 34 -2.15 -7.70 4.22
N LEU A 35 -1.69 -8.55 3.29
CA LEU A 35 -0.62 -8.20 2.33
C LEU A 35 -0.99 -6.95 1.52
N TYR A 36 -2.24 -6.85 1.06
CA TYR A 36 -2.75 -5.72 0.31
C TYR A 36 -4.13 -5.27 0.82
N ARG A 37 -4.37 -3.97 0.85
CA ARG A 37 -5.61 -3.37 1.36
C ARG A 37 -6.04 -2.16 0.54
N ILE A 38 -7.36 -1.99 0.39
CA ILE A 38 -7.96 -0.80 -0.25
C ILE A 38 -8.39 0.18 0.83
N PHE A 39 -8.07 1.45 0.68
CA PHE A 39 -8.56 2.49 1.59
C PHE A 39 -10.07 2.56 1.60
N ARG A 40 -10.63 2.88 2.75
CA ARG A 40 -12.05 3.24 2.85
C ARG A 40 -12.28 4.58 2.15
N LYS A 41 -13.35 4.67 1.40
CA LYS A 41 -13.68 5.87 0.60
C LYS A 41 -13.71 7.15 1.44
N ASP A 42 -14.18 7.07 2.70
CA ASP A 42 -14.18 8.18 3.64
C ASP A 42 -12.79 8.57 4.18
N GLN A 43 -11.77 7.75 3.94
CA GLN A 43 -10.39 7.97 4.37
C GLN A 43 -9.46 8.46 3.26
N ILE A 44 -9.83 8.30 1.98
CA ILE A 44 -8.98 8.65 0.82
C ILE A 44 -8.47 10.09 0.90
N GLY A 45 -9.35 11.06 1.15
CA GLY A 45 -8.94 12.47 1.25
C GLY A 45 -7.96 12.75 2.39
N LYS A 46 -8.17 12.12 3.55
CA LYS A 46 -7.26 12.21 4.70
C LYS A 46 -5.90 11.62 4.36
N TRP A 47 -5.86 10.42 3.81
CA TRP A 47 -4.61 9.74 3.48
C TRP A 47 -3.85 10.41 2.33
N THR A 48 -4.56 10.96 1.33
CA THR A 48 -3.94 11.80 0.31
C THR A 48 -3.21 12.98 0.95
N THR A 49 -3.84 13.67 1.92
CA THR A 49 -3.19 14.79 2.64
C THR A 49 -1.96 14.32 3.41
N ILE A 50 -2.03 13.20 4.14
CA ILE A 50 -0.89 12.66 4.91
C ILE A 50 0.29 12.36 3.99
N VAL A 51 0.04 11.72 2.84
CA VAL A 51 1.09 11.40 1.86
C VAL A 51 1.67 12.67 1.24
N GLU A 52 0.84 13.64 0.89
CA GLU A 52 1.28 14.92 0.31
C GLU A 52 2.08 15.78 1.30
N GLU A 53 1.81 15.67 2.60
CA GLU A 53 2.59 16.33 3.65
C GLU A 53 3.99 15.70 3.78
N ALA A 54 4.08 14.36 3.70
CA ALA A 54 5.35 13.65 3.74
C ALA A 54 6.17 13.83 2.44
N PHE A 55 5.49 13.96 1.30
CA PHE A 55 6.10 14.09 -0.03
C PHE A 55 5.56 15.34 -0.77
N PRO A 56 6.00 16.56 -0.38
CA PRO A 56 5.41 17.81 -0.86
C PRO A 56 5.46 18.05 -2.37
N ASN A 57 6.39 17.39 -3.08
CA ASN A 57 6.52 17.46 -4.54
C ASN A 57 5.30 16.90 -5.28
N TYR A 58 4.47 16.10 -4.61
CA TYR A 58 3.28 15.46 -5.19
C TYR A 58 1.98 16.17 -4.80
N LYS A 59 2.05 17.29 -4.09
CA LYS A 59 0.88 18.02 -3.58
C LYS A 59 -0.09 18.42 -4.69
N GLY A 60 -1.35 17.99 -4.55
CA GLY A 60 -2.43 18.26 -5.49
C GLY A 60 -2.44 17.38 -6.74
N THR A 61 -1.42 16.53 -6.94
CA THR A 61 -1.22 15.75 -8.17
C THR A 61 -1.62 14.28 -8.06
N ILE A 62 -1.91 13.80 -6.85
CA ILE A 62 -2.19 12.39 -6.56
C ILE A 62 -3.54 12.18 -5.89
N GLU A 63 -4.02 10.92 -5.94
CA GLU A 63 -5.10 10.41 -5.11
C GLU A 63 -4.76 8.99 -4.66
N VAL A 64 -4.71 8.75 -3.35
CA VAL A 64 -4.39 7.43 -2.80
C VAL A 64 -5.55 6.46 -2.99
N PHE A 65 -5.24 5.17 -3.13
CA PHE A 65 -6.27 4.15 -3.31
C PHE A 65 -6.06 2.89 -2.46
N GLY A 66 -4.81 2.53 -2.17
CA GLY A 66 -4.50 1.30 -1.45
C GLY A 66 -3.17 1.38 -0.72
N PHE A 67 -2.86 0.34 0.04
CA PHE A 67 -1.62 0.22 0.78
C PHE A 67 -1.29 -1.24 1.06
N ASP A 68 0.00 -1.52 1.24
CA ASP A 68 0.49 -2.85 1.55
C ASP A 68 0.65 -3.08 3.06
N TRP A 69 1.15 -4.26 3.40
CA TRP A 69 1.41 -4.70 4.76
C TRP A 69 2.44 -3.84 5.51
N MET A 70 3.39 -3.23 4.81
CA MET A 70 4.40 -2.33 5.40
C MET A 70 3.90 -0.89 5.58
N GLY A 71 2.63 -0.62 5.25
CA GLY A 71 2.08 0.73 5.30
C GLY A 71 2.57 1.62 4.17
N GLN A 72 3.12 1.04 3.12
CA GLN A 72 3.48 1.75 1.90
C GLN A 72 2.21 2.04 1.11
N VAL A 73 2.08 3.27 0.60
CA VAL A 73 0.83 3.75 0.02
C VAL A 73 0.91 3.84 -1.49
N PHE A 74 -0.11 3.31 -2.16
CA PHE A 74 -0.30 3.44 -3.60
C PHE A 74 -1.26 4.59 -3.91
N ALA A 75 -0.87 5.41 -4.89
CA ALA A 75 -1.68 6.52 -5.38
C ALA A 75 -1.69 6.57 -6.90
N MET A 76 -2.78 7.06 -7.48
CA MET A 76 -2.84 7.41 -8.90
C MET A 76 -2.36 8.84 -9.11
N ARG A 77 -1.57 9.06 -10.14
CA ARG A 77 -1.34 10.41 -10.68
C ARG A 77 -2.60 10.89 -11.40
N LYS A 78 -3.01 12.12 -11.13
CA LYS A 78 -4.22 12.72 -11.75
C LYS A 78 -4.04 13.09 -13.21
N ASP A 79 -2.81 13.29 -13.68
CA ASP A 79 -2.48 13.69 -15.05
C ASP A 79 -2.29 12.52 -16.00
N THR A 80 -1.66 11.44 -15.54
CA THR A 80 -1.28 10.27 -16.37
C THR A 80 -2.08 9.01 -16.05
N ASN A 81 -2.76 8.97 -14.90
CA ASN A 81 -3.40 7.77 -14.30
C ASN A 81 -2.41 6.63 -13.99
N THR A 82 -1.11 6.86 -14.03
CA THR A 82 -0.11 5.88 -13.60
C THR A 82 -0.04 5.78 -12.09
N VAL A 83 0.52 4.69 -11.58
CA VAL A 83 0.58 4.40 -10.15
C VAL A 83 1.91 4.88 -9.57
N LEU A 84 1.86 5.47 -8.40
CA LEU A 84 3.00 5.81 -7.55
C LEU A 84 2.96 4.98 -6.27
N TRP A 85 4.12 4.53 -5.83
CA TRP A 85 4.31 3.77 -4.60
C TRP A 85 5.16 4.56 -3.61
N PHE A 86 4.54 5.05 -2.55
CA PHE A 86 5.14 5.87 -1.50
C PHE A 86 5.60 5.00 -0.33
N GLN A 87 6.88 5.06 0.00
CA GLN A 87 7.54 4.21 0.98
C GLN A 87 8.03 5.04 2.18
N PRO A 88 7.28 5.10 3.29
CA PRO A 88 7.65 5.94 4.43
C PRO A 88 8.93 5.46 5.15
N GLY A 89 9.22 4.16 5.12
CA GLY A 89 10.40 3.58 5.78
C GLY A 89 11.73 3.81 5.08
N THR A 90 11.70 4.05 3.76
CA THR A 90 12.89 4.35 2.93
C THR A 90 12.96 5.81 2.50
N GLY A 91 11.82 6.53 2.54
CA GLY A 91 11.70 7.88 2.01
C GLY A 91 11.60 7.94 0.48
N ASP A 92 11.44 6.79 -0.18
CA ASP A 92 11.40 6.69 -1.65
C ASP A 92 9.99 6.80 -2.21
N VAL A 93 9.91 7.19 -3.48
CA VAL A 93 8.72 7.09 -4.30
C VAL A 93 9.08 6.38 -5.58
N LEU A 94 8.44 5.26 -5.87
CA LEU A 94 8.62 4.51 -7.09
C LEU A 94 7.49 4.81 -8.07
N ASP A 95 7.85 4.98 -9.33
CA ASP A 95 6.89 5.19 -10.44
C ASP A 95 6.60 3.84 -11.09
N ILE A 96 5.34 3.40 -11.02
CA ILE A 96 4.85 2.19 -11.69
C ILE A 96 4.13 2.66 -12.95
N PRO A 97 4.64 2.34 -14.15
CA PRO A 97 4.13 2.91 -15.39
C PRO A 97 2.72 2.40 -15.78
N ASP A 98 2.17 1.49 -15.00
CA ASP A 98 0.85 0.90 -15.21
C ASP A 98 -0.27 1.82 -14.73
N ASP A 99 -1.42 1.73 -15.38
CA ASP A 99 -2.64 2.35 -14.88
C ASP A 99 -3.25 1.53 -13.73
N PHE A 100 -4.34 2.04 -13.15
CA PHE A 100 -5.01 1.41 -12.01
C PHE A 100 -5.48 -0.03 -12.30
N VAL A 101 -5.91 -0.33 -13.52
CA VAL A 101 -6.39 -1.67 -13.90
C VAL A 101 -5.22 -2.62 -14.10
N GLU A 102 -4.20 -2.19 -14.83
CA GLU A 102 -2.98 -2.95 -15.10
C GLU A 102 -2.22 -3.24 -13.81
N PHE A 103 -2.12 -2.27 -12.90
CA PHE A 103 -1.53 -2.48 -11.58
C PHE A 103 -2.20 -3.63 -10.82
N HIS A 104 -3.54 -3.70 -10.82
CA HIS A 104 -4.25 -4.76 -10.12
C HIS A 104 -4.21 -6.09 -10.88
N ASP A 105 -4.46 -6.09 -12.20
CA ASP A 105 -4.60 -7.32 -12.99
C ASP A 105 -3.25 -7.91 -13.44
N THR A 106 -2.17 -7.13 -13.40
CA THR A 106 -0.85 -7.56 -13.84
C THR A 106 0.17 -7.49 -12.72
N GLU A 107 0.47 -6.29 -12.17
CA GLU A 107 1.54 -6.13 -11.18
C GLU A 107 1.28 -6.96 -9.91
N ILE A 108 0.12 -6.81 -9.28
CA ILE A 108 -0.22 -7.59 -8.08
C ILE A 108 -0.34 -9.09 -8.37
N VAL A 109 -0.77 -9.47 -9.57
CA VAL A 109 -1.01 -10.88 -9.93
C VAL A 109 0.27 -11.61 -10.30
N ASP A 110 1.04 -11.05 -11.23
CA ASP A 110 2.20 -11.71 -11.83
C ASP A 110 3.51 -11.37 -11.10
N TYR A 111 3.60 -10.18 -10.51
CA TYR A 111 4.81 -9.66 -9.87
C TYR A 111 4.56 -9.24 -8.40
N PRO A 112 3.93 -10.09 -7.55
CA PRO A 112 3.58 -9.72 -6.18
C PRO A 112 4.81 -9.42 -5.31
N GLU A 113 5.98 -9.94 -5.66
CA GLU A 113 7.23 -9.61 -4.99
C GLU A 113 7.65 -8.18 -5.27
N ASP A 114 7.59 -7.76 -6.53
CA ASP A 114 7.99 -6.42 -6.94
C ASP A 114 6.97 -5.35 -6.52
N ALA A 115 5.68 -5.71 -6.51
CA ALA A 115 4.59 -4.79 -6.17
C ALA A 115 4.26 -4.71 -4.67
N LEU A 116 4.47 -5.79 -3.89
CA LEU A 116 3.98 -5.93 -2.51
C LEU A 116 5.02 -6.51 -1.54
N VAL A 117 6.25 -6.79 -1.98
CA VAL A 117 7.30 -7.44 -1.19
C VAL A 117 6.79 -8.74 -0.53
N SER A 118 6.12 -9.57 -1.33
CA SER A 118 5.29 -10.69 -0.85
C SER A 118 6.07 -11.77 -0.10
N ARG A 119 7.32 -12.09 -0.54
CA ARG A 119 8.16 -13.08 0.17
C ARG A 119 8.58 -12.60 1.55
N TYR A 120 8.89 -11.31 1.67
CA TYR A 120 9.24 -10.72 2.97
C TYR A 120 8.04 -10.71 3.93
N PHE A 121 6.83 -10.49 3.37
CA PHE A 121 5.59 -10.67 4.12
C PHE A 121 5.40 -12.11 4.59
N ASP A 122 5.62 -13.10 3.72
CA ASP A 122 5.50 -14.52 4.07
C ASP A 122 6.47 -14.88 5.21
N ASP A 123 7.72 -14.45 5.13
CA ASP A 123 8.71 -14.63 6.18
C ASP A 123 8.28 -13.97 7.49
N TRP A 124 7.79 -12.73 7.44
CA TRP A 124 7.28 -12.03 8.62
C TRP A 124 6.06 -12.75 9.20
N PHE A 125 5.10 -13.15 8.36
CA PHE A 125 3.86 -13.81 8.76
C PHE A 125 4.12 -15.13 9.47
N GLU A 126 5.02 -15.97 8.92
CA GLU A 126 5.44 -17.22 9.56
C GLU A 126 6.14 -16.99 10.92
N ASN A 127 7.05 -16.01 11.00
CA ASN A 127 7.78 -15.69 12.23
C ASN A 127 6.91 -15.04 13.32
N ASN A 128 5.75 -14.48 12.96
CA ASN A 128 4.82 -13.83 13.90
C ASN A 128 3.55 -14.65 14.15
N GLY A 129 3.61 -15.98 13.95
CA GLY A 129 2.51 -16.88 14.29
C GLY A 129 1.25 -16.68 13.45
N HIS A 130 1.41 -16.31 12.20
CA HIS A 130 0.33 -16.03 11.25
C HIS A 130 -0.61 -14.90 11.71
N TYR A 131 -0.02 -13.82 12.26
CA TYR A 131 -0.78 -12.67 12.71
C TYR A 131 -1.42 -11.93 11.53
N ILE A 132 -2.75 -11.83 11.54
CA ILE A 132 -3.51 -11.12 10.50
C ILE A 132 -3.62 -9.64 10.89
N LEU A 133 -3.05 -8.77 10.06
CA LEU A 133 -3.07 -7.32 10.26
C LEU A 133 -4.50 -6.77 10.17
N LYS A 134 -4.88 -5.95 11.16
CA LYS A 134 -6.10 -5.15 11.06
C LYS A 134 -5.96 -4.09 9.96
N HIS A 135 -7.07 -3.59 9.47
CA HIS A 135 -7.06 -2.58 8.40
C HIS A 135 -6.30 -1.29 8.79
N SER A 136 -6.25 -0.93 10.07
CA SER A 136 -5.51 0.23 10.59
C SER A 136 -4.05 -0.05 10.98
N GLU A 137 -3.56 -1.28 10.82
CA GLU A 137 -2.21 -1.67 11.22
C GLU A 137 -1.30 -1.82 10.01
N CYS A 138 -0.02 -1.59 10.21
CA CYS A 138 1.05 -1.95 9.27
C CYS A 138 2.22 -2.56 10.05
N VAL A 139 3.15 -3.14 9.31
CA VAL A 139 4.44 -3.60 9.86
C VAL A 139 5.49 -2.59 9.41
N GLY A 140 5.87 -1.70 10.30
CA GLY A 140 6.82 -0.64 10.00
C GLY A 140 8.22 -0.92 10.52
N TYR A 141 9.21 -0.22 9.99
CA TYR A 141 10.55 -0.21 10.56
C TYR A 141 10.56 0.53 11.90
N LYS A 142 11.17 -0.09 12.94
CA LYS A 142 11.46 0.57 14.21
C LYS A 142 12.44 1.74 14.03
N ILE A 143 13.45 1.51 13.20
CA ILE A 143 14.43 2.50 12.77
C ILE A 143 14.36 2.57 11.25
N PRO A 144 13.98 3.72 10.66
CA PRO A 144 13.90 3.85 9.19
C PRO A 144 15.25 3.57 8.53
N LEU A 145 15.23 3.05 7.31
CA LEU A 145 16.46 2.67 6.60
C LEU A 145 17.34 3.90 6.30
N TYR A 146 16.76 5.07 6.03
CA TYR A 146 17.51 6.33 5.86
C TYR A 146 18.15 6.87 7.15
N LEU A 147 17.82 6.31 8.32
CA LEU A 147 18.49 6.55 9.60
C LEU A 147 19.38 5.39 10.06
N ASN A 148 19.88 4.61 9.11
CA ASN A 148 20.72 3.42 9.31
C ASN A 148 20.00 2.28 10.04
N GLY A 149 18.69 2.16 9.92
CA GLY A 149 17.96 0.94 10.28
C GLY A 149 18.38 -0.21 9.37
N GLU A 150 18.40 -1.42 9.91
CA GLU A 150 18.68 -2.62 9.11
C GLU A 150 17.41 -3.10 8.40
N ASP A 151 17.57 -3.60 7.17
CA ASP A 151 16.48 -4.19 6.41
C ASP A 151 16.35 -5.68 6.77
N ASP A 152 15.86 -5.92 7.99
CA ASP A 152 15.64 -7.27 8.51
C ASP A 152 14.38 -7.36 9.39
N LEU A 153 13.93 -8.60 9.65
CA LEU A 153 12.73 -8.86 10.44
C LEU A 153 12.81 -8.33 11.89
N ASN A 154 14.02 -8.20 12.46
CA ASN A 154 14.19 -7.72 13.83
C ASN A 154 13.94 -6.21 13.93
N ASN A 155 14.09 -5.47 12.83
CA ASN A 155 13.81 -4.05 12.73
C ASN A 155 12.33 -3.76 12.41
N LEU A 156 11.48 -4.78 12.34
CA LEU A 156 10.06 -4.63 12.05
C LEU A 156 9.20 -4.71 13.32
N GLU A 157 8.11 -3.96 13.34
CA GLU A 157 7.08 -4.06 14.38
C GLU A 157 5.69 -3.72 13.84
N VAL A 158 4.66 -4.32 14.43
CA VAL A 158 3.27 -3.93 14.14
C VAL A 158 2.99 -2.57 14.77
N SER A 159 2.48 -1.64 13.97
CA SER A 159 2.13 -0.29 14.39
C SER A 159 0.76 0.10 13.83
N ASP A 160 0.11 1.06 14.48
CA ASP A 160 -0.99 1.79 13.86
C ASP A 160 -0.45 2.60 12.67
N MET A 161 -1.11 2.51 11.53
CA MET A 161 -0.62 3.08 10.28
C MET A 161 -0.53 4.62 10.32
N GLU A 162 -1.50 5.29 10.99
CA GLU A 162 -1.43 6.76 11.14
C GLU A 162 -0.30 7.17 12.05
N VAL A 163 -0.07 6.42 13.13
CA VAL A 163 1.06 6.68 14.03
C VAL A 163 2.37 6.47 13.31
N TYR A 164 2.51 5.40 12.53
CA TYR A 164 3.70 5.12 11.74
C TYR A 164 4.02 6.27 10.75
N TRP A 165 3.04 6.67 9.93
CA TRP A 165 3.20 7.79 9.01
C TRP A 165 3.47 9.11 9.73
N GLY A 166 2.82 9.37 10.86
CA GLY A 166 3.04 10.56 11.69
C GLY A 166 4.46 10.65 12.25
N VAL A 167 5.09 9.50 12.55
CA VAL A 167 6.49 9.45 13.01
C VAL A 167 7.45 9.57 11.83
N MET A 168 7.19 8.89 10.70
CA MET A 168 8.11 8.85 9.55
C MET A 168 8.09 10.16 8.74
N SER A 169 6.93 10.77 8.54
CA SER A 169 6.76 11.95 7.69
C SER A 169 7.72 13.11 8.01
N PRO A 170 7.89 13.54 9.27
CA PRO A 170 8.84 14.61 9.59
C PRO A 170 10.31 14.24 9.33
N LEU A 171 10.62 12.94 9.29
CA LEU A 171 11.98 12.44 9.11
C LEU A 171 12.38 12.32 7.64
N ILE A 172 11.40 12.11 6.74
CA ILE A 172 11.64 12.01 5.28
C ILE A 172 12.18 13.35 4.73
N SER A 173 11.80 14.46 5.33
CA SER A 173 12.13 15.83 4.88
C SER A 173 13.46 16.35 5.44
N LEU A 174 14.20 15.53 6.23
CA LEU A 174 15.50 15.89 6.80
C LEU A 174 16.65 15.58 5.83
#